data_6baa3e384ddb7797d61665c6f31335cb
#
_entry.id   6baa3e384ddb7797d61665c6f31335cb
#
_cell.length_a   1.000
_cell.length_b   1.000
_cell.length_c   1.000
_cell.angle_alpha   90.00
_cell.angle_beta   90.00
_cell.angle_gamma   90.00
#
_symmetry.space_group_name_H-M   'P 1'
#
loop_
_entity.id
_entity.type
_entity.pdbx_description
1 polymer ?
#
loop_
_entity_poly.entity_id
_entity_poly.type
_entity_poly.pdbx_seq_one_letter_code
_entity_poly.pdbx_strand_id
1 'polypeptide(L)'
;MKINKKFPFLLIVAFLCILVINCTNKDPELEPQNQAYLSTYKPDTSETILIRNARVLTGSGDELDNASILMENNKITAIGEIPLDTDAKVIDVKGKWITPGIIDIHSHMGVYPSPGLRSNSDGNEATSPVTPHVWAEHSVWTHDPQFTLALKGGITTFHVLPGSANLIGGRGVTLKNVRSVTVQG
;
A
#
# COMPACT_ATOMS: atom_id res chain seq x y z
N MET A 1 -44.21 -62.71 -27.33
CA MET A 1 -43.99 -61.29 -27.06
C MET A 1 -42.47 -61.06 -27.00
N LYS A 2 -41.85 -60.50 -28.03
CA LYS A 2 -40.40 -60.29 -28.11
C LYS A 2 -40.08 -59.00 -27.39
N ILE A 3 -39.44 -59.11 -26.23
CA ILE A 3 -38.95 -57.94 -25.46
C ILE A 3 -37.74 -57.34 -26.20
N ASN A 4 -37.88 -56.09 -26.64
CA ASN A 4 -36.86 -55.38 -27.40
C ASN A 4 -35.72 -54.97 -26.45
N LYS A 5 -34.59 -55.72 -26.45
CA LYS A 5 -33.44 -55.52 -25.57
C LYS A 5 -32.64 -54.26 -25.80
N LYS A 6 -33.06 -53.38 -26.72
CA LYS A 6 -32.33 -52.12 -27.03
C LYS A 6 -32.72 -50.93 -26.13
N PHE A 7 -33.81 -51.05 -25.35
CA PHE A 7 -34.32 -49.93 -24.55
C PHE A 7 -33.43 -49.57 -23.32
N PRO A 8 -32.85 -50.54 -22.61
CA PRO A 8 -32.02 -50.19 -21.45
C PRO A 8 -30.67 -49.57 -21.79
N PHE A 9 -30.11 -49.86 -23.01
CA PHE A 9 -28.85 -49.31 -23.45
C PHE A 9 -28.95 -47.79 -23.75
N LEU A 10 -30.07 -47.34 -24.36
CA LEU A 10 -30.31 -45.95 -24.66
C LEU A 10 -30.51 -45.10 -23.39
N LEU A 11 -31.14 -45.64 -22.38
CA LEU A 11 -31.29 -45.02 -21.06
C LEU A 11 -29.96 -44.88 -20.28
N ILE A 12 -29.11 -45.88 -20.38
CA ILE A 12 -27.76 -45.82 -19.73
C ILE A 12 -26.87 -44.75 -20.40
N VAL A 13 -26.90 -44.67 -21.74
CA VAL A 13 -26.16 -43.65 -22.50
C VAL A 13 -26.68 -42.23 -22.19
N ALA A 14 -27.99 -42.04 -22.12
CA ALA A 14 -28.58 -40.75 -21.74
C ALA A 14 -28.23 -40.35 -20.30
N PHE A 15 -28.20 -41.30 -19.36
CA PHE A 15 -27.84 -41.05 -17.98
C PHE A 15 -26.32 -40.73 -17.84
N LEU A 16 -25.47 -41.39 -18.63
CA LEU A 16 -24.04 -41.09 -18.69
C LEU A 16 -23.76 -39.70 -19.27
N CYS A 17 -24.48 -39.27 -20.30
CA CYS A 17 -24.37 -37.93 -20.86
C CYS A 17 -24.81 -36.84 -19.89
N ILE A 18 -25.84 -37.09 -19.06
CA ILE A 18 -26.29 -36.14 -18.02
C ILE A 18 -25.22 -36.00 -16.92
N LEU A 19 -24.53 -37.10 -16.56
CA LEU A 19 -23.42 -37.06 -15.58
C LEU A 19 -22.21 -36.30 -16.10
N VAL A 20 -21.91 -36.31 -17.40
CA VAL A 20 -20.79 -35.61 -17.99
C VAL A 20 -21.08 -34.12 -18.13
N ILE A 21 -22.34 -33.72 -18.34
CA ILE A 21 -22.76 -32.31 -18.45
C ILE A 21 -22.67 -31.59 -17.08
N ASN A 22 -22.81 -32.33 -15.97
CA ASN A 22 -22.67 -31.74 -14.63
C ASN A 22 -21.21 -31.62 -14.15
N CYS A 23 -20.23 -32.12 -14.90
CA CYS A 23 -18.80 -31.94 -14.58
C CYS A 23 -18.16 -30.71 -15.22
N THR A 24 -18.92 -29.89 -15.95
CA THR A 24 -18.48 -28.53 -16.28
C THR A 24 -18.93 -27.54 -15.19
N ASN A 25 -18.62 -27.86 -13.95
CA ASN A 25 -18.45 -26.78 -12.99
C ASN A 25 -17.30 -25.94 -13.56
N LYS A 26 -17.59 -24.79 -14.16
CA LYS A 26 -16.63 -23.71 -14.19
C LYS A 26 -16.08 -23.61 -12.75
N ASP A 27 -14.82 -23.92 -12.59
CA ASP A 27 -14.13 -23.48 -11.39
C ASP A 27 -14.57 -22.03 -11.20
N PRO A 28 -15.03 -21.64 -10.01
CA PRO A 28 -15.33 -20.26 -9.75
C PRO A 28 -14.06 -19.53 -10.22
N GLU A 29 -14.20 -18.70 -11.25
CA GLU A 29 -13.13 -17.85 -11.71
C GLU A 29 -12.66 -17.17 -10.46
N LEU A 30 -11.50 -17.61 -9.95
CA LEU A 30 -10.84 -16.97 -8.82
C LEU A 30 -10.60 -15.57 -9.33
N GLU A 31 -11.56 -14.68 -9.07
CA GLU A 31 -11.33 -13.25 -9.17
C GLU A 31 -9.96 -13.05 -8.55
N PRO A 32 -8.98 -12.54 -9.30
CA PRO A 32 -7.68 -12.32 -8.74
C PRO A 32 -7.92 -11.56 -7.45
N GLN A 33 -7.64 -12.19 -6.30
CA GLN A 33 -7.67 -11.53 -5.01
C GLN A 33 -6.50 -10.53 -4.97
N ASN A 34 -6.51 -9.64 -5.93
CA ASN A 34 -5.72 -8.43 -5.95
C ASN A 34 -6.47 -7.36 -5.14
N GLN A 35 -7.09 -7.79 -4.05
CA GLN A 35 -7.47 -6.90 -2.98
C GLN A 35 -6.17 -6.60 -2.22
N ALA A 36 -5.36 -5.71 -2.81
CA ALA A 36 -4.46 -4.92 -2.00
C ALA A 36 -5.26 -4.47 -0.77
N TYR A 37 -4.71 -4.66 0.42
CA TYR A 37 -5.35 -4.18 1.64
C TYR A 37 -5.78 -2.73 1.41
N LEU A 38 -7.09 -2.49 1.44
CA LEU A 38 -7.61 -1.16 1.24
C LEU A 38 -7.03 -0.27 2.34
N SER A 39 -6.48 0.86 1.94
CA SER A 39 -6.00 1.83 2.92
C SER A 39 -7.17 2.24 3.82
N THR A 40 -7.00 2.08 5.11
CA THR A 40 -7.95 2.56 6.13
C THR A 40 -7.78 4.05 6.39
N TYR A 41 -6.67 4.63 5.91
CA TYR A 41 -6.37 6.04 6.06
C TYR A 41 -7.41 6.92 5.38
N LYS A 42 -8.04 7.77 6.17
CA LYS A 42 -8.96 8.82 5.71
C LYS A 42 -8.30 10.17 6.02
N PRO A 43 -7.86 10.92 4.99
CA PRO A 43 -7.29 12.23 5.23
C PRO A 43 -8.36 13.17 5.80
N ASP A 44 -7.96 13.98 6.78
CA ASP A 44 -8.80 15.09 7.24
C ASP A 44 -9.05 16.06 6.07
N THR A 45 -10.16 16.80 6.16
CA THR A 45 -10.43 17.88 5.20
C THR A 45 -9.32 18.92 5.32
N SER A 46 -8.69 19.28 4.21
CA SER A 46 -7.68 20.32 4.16
C SER A 46 -8.24 21.61 3.56
N GLU A 47 -7.75 22.75 4.05
CA GLU A 47 -7.89 24.02 3.36
C GLU A 47 -7.20 23.97 1.99
N THR A 48 -7.65 24.81 1.06
CA THR A 48 -6.94 25.02 -0.22
C THR A 48 -5.60 25.70 0.05
N ILE A 49 -4.51 25.14 -0.46
CA ILE A 49 -3.15 25.63 -0.26
C ILE A 49 -2.51 25.91 -1.61
N LEU A 50 -1.94 27.12 -1.77
CA LEU A 50 -1.11 27.49 -2.91
C LEU A 50 0.33 27.68 -2.46
N ILE A 51 1.21 26.78 -2.87
CA ILE A 51 2.66 26.93 -2.68
C ILE A 51 3.20 27.73 -3.88
N ARG A 52 4.07 28.73 -3.62
CA ARG A 52 4.63 29.61 -4.65
C ARG A 52 6.14 29.72 -4.59
N ASN A 53 6.70 30.20 -5.70
CA ASN A 53 8.14 30.48 -5.85
C ASN A 53 8.96 29.22 -5.54
N ALA A 54 8.56 28.07 -6.06
CA ALA A 54 9.23 26.79 -5.86
C ALA A 54 10.07 26.40 -7.08
N ARG A 55 11.15 25.64 -6.83
CA ARG A 55 11.75 24.77 -7.85
C ARG A 55 11.13 23.38 -7.67
N VAL A 56 10.40 22.90 -8.68
CA VAL A 56 9.61 21.68 -8.55
C VAL A 56 10.22 20.58 -9.41
N LEU A 57 10.55 19.45 -8.77
CA LEU A 57 10.80 18.19 -9.47
C LEU A 57 9.49 17.42 -9.48
N THR A 58 8.91 17.19 -10.66
CA THR A 58 7.58 16.59 -10.77
C THR A 58 7.55 15.08 -10.47
N GLY A 59 8.72 14.43 -10.52
CA GLY A 59 8.84 12.97 -10.43
C GLY A 59 8.59 12.26 -11.76
N SER A 60 8.11 12.98 -12.79
CA SER A 60 7.96 12.48 -14.16
C SER A 60 9.16 12.79 -15.06
N GLY A 61 10.15 13.52 -14.53
CA GLY A 61 11.36 13.92 -15.23
C GLY A 61 11.46 15.42 -15.50
N ASP A 62 10.40 16.18 -15.25
CA ASP A 62 10.39 17.62 -15.45
C ASP A 62 10.92 18.37 -14.23
N GLU A 63 11.65 19.43 -14.48
CA GLU A 63 12.09 20.43 -13.51
C GLU A 63 11.47 21.77 -13.88
N LEU A 64 10.75 22.40 -12.95
CA LEU A 64 10.08 23.66 -13.14
C LEU A 64 10.67 24.71 -12.19
N ASP A 65 11.21 25.78 -12.74
CA ASP A 65 11.67 26.94 -11.98
C ASP A 65 10.53 27.90 -11.72
N ASN A 66 10.53 28.53 -10.54
CA ASN A 66 9.56 29.54 -10.11
C ASN A 66 8.10 29.11 -10.28
N ALA A 67 7.84 27.83 -10.06
CA ALA A 67 6.52 27.25 -10.19
C ALA A 67 5.69 27.36 -8.91
N SER A 68 4.39 27.20 -9.08
CA SER A 68 3.42 27.08 -8.01
C SER A 68 2.79 25.69 -8.00
N ILE A 69 2.29 25.27 -6.84
CA ILE A 69 1.54 24.03 -6.66
C ILE A 69 0.24 24.37 -5.94
N LEU A 70 -0.89 24.03 -6.56
CA LEU A 70 -2.22 24.16 -5.94
C LEU A 70 -2.66 22.81 -5.38
N MET A 71 -3.06 22.82 -4.12
CA MET A 71 -3.60 21.65 -3.44
C MET A 71 -5.02 21.96 -2.96
N GLU A 72 -5.96 21.10 -3.37
CA GLU A 72 -7.38 21.19 -3.02
C GLU A 72 -7.89 19.80 -2.66
N ASN A 73 -8.67 19.70 -1.59
CA ASN A 73 -9.26 18.43 -1.17
C ASN A 73 -8.20 17.29 -1.05
N ASN A 74 -7.04 17.59 -0.46
CA ASN A 74 -5.91 16.67 -0.28
C ASN A 74 -5.30 16.13 -1.59
N LYS A 75 -5.46 16.84 -2.69
CA LYS A 75 -4.89 16.48 -3.99
C LYS A 75 -4.14 17.67 -4.58
N ILE A 76 -3.10 17.38 -5.33
CA ILE A 76 -2.47 18.37 -6.21
C ILE A 76 -3.36 18.52 -7.44
N THR A 77 -3.92 19.70 -7.63
CA THR A 77 -4.86 19.98 -8.74
C THR A 77 -4.19 20.76 -9.88
N ALA A 78 -3.12 21.49 -9.59
CA ALA A 78 -2.33 22.17 -10.62
C ALA A 78 -0.86 22.35 -10.20
N ILE A 79 0.04 22.35 -11.19
CA ILE A 79 1.47 22.68 -11.04
C ILE A 79 1.88 23.59 -12.21
N GLY A 80 2.65 24.64 -11.93
CA GLY A 80 3.16 25.58 -12.93
C GLY A 80 2.82 27.02 -12.60
N GLU A 81 2.50 27.83 -13.60
CA GLU A 81 2.03 29.20 -13.39
C GLU A 81 0.56 29.21 -12.97
N ILE A 82 0.30 29.64 -11.75
CA ILE A 82 -1.05 29.69 -11.18
C ILE A 82 -1.34 31.13 -10.76
N PRO A 83 -2.45 31.73 -11.23
CA PRO A 83 -2.84 33.08 -10.83
C PRO A 83 -3.08 33.17 -9.31
N LEU A 84 -2.86 34.39 -8.76
CA LEU A 84 -3.08 34.68 -7.34
C LEU A 84 -4.55 34.76 -6.93
N ASP A 85 -5.46 34.78 -7.88
CA ASP A 85 -6.89 34.97 -7.64
C ASP A 85 -7.53 33.65 -7.11
N THR A 86 -7.06 33.24 -5.93
CA THR A 86 -7.59 32.07 -5.24
C THR A 86 -7.78 32.42 -3.76
N ASP A 87 -8.85 31.92 -3.17
CA ASP A 87 -9.08 31.97 -1.70
C ASP A 87 -8.14 31.00 -0.95
N ALA A 88 -7.04 30.61 -1.57
CA ALA A 88 -6.10 29.65 -1.02
C ALA A 88 -5.19 30.28 0.04
N LYS A 89 -4.81 29.50 1.03
CA LYS A 89 -3.69 29.83 1.91
C LYS A 89 -2.38 29.78 1.13
N VAL A 90 -1.76 30.94 0.97
CA VAL A 90 -0.52 31.08 0.20
C VAL A 90 0.71 30.82 1.07
N ILE A 91 1.58 29.93 0.59
CA ILE A 91 2.89 29.65 1.20
C ILE A 91 3.99 29.99 0.17
N ASP A 92 4.76 31.04 0.45
CA ASP A 92 5.92 31.39 -0.36
C ASP A 92 7.15 30.63 0.14
N VAL A 93 7.68 29.73 -0.68
CA VAL A 93 8.84 28.90 -0.34
C VAL A 93 10.18 29.51 -0.77
N LYS A 94 10.17 30.70 -1.39
CA LYS A 94 11.37 31.50 -1.68
C LYS A 94 12.47 30.73 -2.42
N GLY A 95 12.09 30.04 -3.49
CA GLY A 95 13.02 29.29 -4.35
C GLY A 95 13.47 27.93 -3.77
N LYS A 96 12.83 27.42 -2.72
CA LYS A 96 13.14 26.10 -2.21
C LYS A 96 12.71 25.02 -3.19
N TRP A 97 13.39 23.87 -3.11
CA TRP A 97 13.04 22.68 -3.84
C TRP A 97 11.79 22.02 -3.25
N ILE A 98 10.91 21.58 -4.14
CA ILE A 98 9.79 20.71 -3.82
C ILE A 98 9.90 19.46 -4.69
N THR A 99 9.79 18.32 -4.07
CA THR A 99 9.82 17.01 -4.71
C THR A 99 8.61 16.20 -4.29
N PRO A 100 8.23 15.14 -5.01
CA PRO A 100 7.37 14.09 -4.45
C PRO A 100 7.95 13.57 -3.14
N GLY A 101 7.08 13.11 -2.26
CA GLY A 101 7.51 12.46 -1.02
C GLY A 101 8.37 11.23 -1.31
N ILE A 102 9.43 11.05 -0.52
CA ILE A 102 10.33 9.92 -0.67
C ILE A 102 9.62 8.65 -0.20
N ILE A 103 9.74 7.58 -0.98
CA ILE A 103 9.28 6.23 -0.62
C ILE A 103 10.51 5.42 -0.23
N ASP A 104 10.59 5.06 1.04
CA ASP A 104 11.62 4.15 1.54
C ASP A 104 11.14 2.71 1.37
N ILE A 105 11.75 1.99 0.45
CA ILE A 105 11.36 0.61 0.10
C ILE A 105 12.00 -0.45 0.99
N HIS A 106 12.88 -0.09 1.92
CA HIS A 106 13.56 -1.00 2.82
C HIS A 106 13.73 -0.37 4.20
N SER A 107 12.72 -0.47 5.02
CA SER A 107 12.69 0.10 6.36
C SER A 107 12.53 -0.96 7.44
N HIS A 108 13.02 -0.63 8.62
CA HIS A 108 12.77 -1.38 9.85
C HIS A 108 12.19 -0.48 10.96
N MET A 109 11.73 0.72 10.60
CA MET A 109 11.09 1.61 11.58
C MET A 109 9.89 0.93 12.22
N GLY A 110 9.75 1.11 13.51
CA GLY A 110 8.70 0.51 14.31
C GLY A 110 8.95 -0.93 14.74
N VAL A 111 9.70 -1.74 13.97
CA VAL A 111 10.09 -3.11 14.37
C VAL A 111 11.47 -3.13 15.07
N TYR A 112 12.32 -2.15 14.79
CA TYR A 112 13.52 -1.80 15.54
C TYR A 112 13.44 -0.33 15.96
N PRO A 113 12.62 -0.01 16.96
CA PRO A 113 12.34 1.37 17.33
C PRO A 113 13.51 2.04 18.04
N SER A 114 13.46 3.37 18.12
CA SER A 114 14.41 4.19 18.84
C SER A 114 13.81 4.69 20.18
N PRO A 115 14.56 4.65 21.30
CA PRO A 115 15.88 4.03 21.46
C PRO A 115 15.80 2.52 21.39
N GLY A 116 16.86 1.88 20.85
CA GLY A 116 16.94 0.43 20.73
C GLY A 116 17.09 -0.23 22.10
N LEU A 117 16.04 -0.86 22.58
CA LEU A 117 15.98 -1.63 23.82
C LEU A 117 15.52 -3.05 23.51
N ARG A 118 15.98 -4.04 24.30
CA ARG A 118 15.53 -5.42 24.12
C ARG A 118 14.01 -5.60 24.28
N SER A 119 13.39 -4.77 25.08
CA SER A 119 11.96 -4.83 25.38
C SER A 119 11.06 -4.34 24.22
N ASN A 120 11.63 -3.60 23.27
CA ASN A 120 10.89 -3.06 22.13
C ASN A 120 11.49 -3.45 20.76
N SER A 121 12.40 -4.44 20.76
CA SER A 121 13.04 -4.95 19.56
C SER A 121 12.33 -6.23 19.11
N ASP A 122 11.41 -6.12 18.17
CA ASP A 122 10.57 -7.22 17.68
C ASP A 122 10.71 -7.40 16.16
N GLY A 123 11.93 -7.26 15.67
CA GLY A 123 12.20 -7.24 14.24
C GLY A 123 12.44 -8.61 13.61
N ASN A 124 12.78 -9.66 14.40
CA ASN A 124 13.10 -10.99 13.87
C ASN A 124 12.30 -12.08 14.56
N GLU A 125 11.73 -13.00 13.76
CA GLU A 125 11.28 -14.29 14.24
C GLU A 125 12.43 -15.29 14.14
N ALA A 126 12.94 -15.76 15.30
CA ALA A 126 14.14 -16.59 15.38
C ALA A 126 13.84 -18.08 15.58
N THR A 127 12.60 -18.51 15.52
CA THR A 127 12.20 -19.91 15.79
C THR A 127 12.52 -20.88 14.67
N SER A 128 12.67 -20.39 13.43
CA SER A 128 12.98 -21.20 12.24
C SER A 128 13.71 -20.38 11.19
N PRO A 129 14.54 -21.01 10.32
CA PRO A 129 15.12 -20.34 9.16
C PRO A 129 14.07 -19.86 8.13
N VAL A 130 12.87 -20.41 8.16
CA VAL A 130 11.78 -20.10 7.23
C VAL A 130 10.50 -19.81 8.02
N THR A 131 10.11 -18.53 8.02
CA THR A 131 8.97 -18.00 8.79
C THR A 131 8.01 -17.16 7.94
N PRO A 132 7.45 -17.72 6.83
CA PRO A 132 6.63 -16.93 5.88
C PRO A 132 5.29 -16.49 6.46
N HIS A 133 4.89 -17.03 7.60
CA HIS A 133 3.67 -16.71 8.32
C HIS A 133 3.78 -15.44 9.18
N VAL A 134 5.00 -14.92 9.38
CA VAL A 134 5.23 -13.70 10.15
C VAL A 134 4.86 -12.47 9.32
N TRP A 135 4.26 -11.48 9.96
CA TRP A 135 3.84 -10.23 9.33
C TRP A 135 4.41 -9.07 10.13
N ALA A 136 5.26 -8.27 9.49
CA ALA A 136 5.87 -7.09 10.11
C ALA A 136 4.83 -6.11 10.68
N GLU A 137 3.65 -6.05 10.06
CA GLU A 137 2.50 -5.23 10.48
C GLU A 137 2.18 -5.39 11.98
N HIS A 138 2.27 -6.62 12.50
CA HIS A 138 1.93 -6.91 13.89
C HIS A 138 3.00 -6.49 14.90
N SER A 139 4.22 -6.21 14.41
CA SER A 139 5.37 -5.81 15.23
C SER A 139 5.65 -4.31 15.20
N VAL A 140 4.92 -3.53 14.37
CA VAL A 140 5.16 -2.10 14.24
C VAL A 140 4.68 -1.34 15.47
N TRP A 141 5.62 -0.72 16.18
CA TRP A 141 5.29 0.23 17.25
C TRP A 141 5.08 1.62 16.66
N THR A 142 3.82 2.05 16.57
CA THR A 142 3.42 3.30 15.92
C THR A 142 3.91 4.58 16.60
N HIS A 143 4.37 4.48 17.83
CA HIS A 143 4.92 5.63 18.59
C HIS A 143 6.45 5.78 18.47
N ASP A 144 7.08 4.99 17.59
CA ASP A 144 8.52 5.12 17.34
C ASP A 144 8.86 6.54 16.87
N PRO A 145 9.73 7.28 17.58
CA PRO A 145 10.10 8.65 17.21
C PRO A 145 10.80 8.74 15.84
N GLN A 146 11.33 7.63 15.32
CA GLN A 146 11.95 7.59 13.99
C GLN A 146 10.97 8.00 12.89
N PHE A 147 9.67 7.69 13.00
CA PHE A 147 8.66 8.10 12.03
C PHE A 147 8.62 9.62 11.86
N THR A 148 8.61 10.35 12.97
CA THR A 148 8.61 11.82 12.94
C THR A 148 9.91 12.37 12.34
N LEU A 149 11.06 11.77 12.65
CA LEU A 149 12.35 12.19 12.11
C LEU A 149 12.44 11.92 10.62
N ALA A 150 12.00 10.76 10.17
CA ALA A 150 11.93 10.38 8.76
C ALA A 150 11.01 11.31 7.95
N LEU A 151 9.84 11.67 8.52
CA LEU A 151 8.92 12.63 7.89
C LEU A 151 9.56 14.00 7.72
N LYS A 152 10.31 14.49 8.71
CA LYS A 152 11.08 15.74 8.60
C LYS A 152 12.16 15.67 7.51
N GLY A 153 12.64 14.47 7.19
CA GLY A 153 13.56 14.20 6.09
C GLY A 153 12.86 14.00 4.74
N GLY A 154 11.52 14.09 4.70
CA GLY A 154 10.74 13.97 3.45
C GLY A 154 10.27 12.54 3.13
N ILE A 155 10.46 11.56 4.02
CA ILE A 155 9.97 10.19 3.84
C ILE A 155 8.49 10.14 4.20
N THR A 156 7.63 9.99 3.19
CA THR A 156 6.17 10.00 3.32
C THR A 156 5.54 8.62 3.29
N THR A 157 6.29 7.63 2.81
CA THR A 157 5.86 6.24 2.69
C THR A 157 7.06 5.34 2.91
N PHE A 158 6.87 4.22 3.57
CA PHE A 158 7.93 3.24 3.78
C PHE A 158 7.40 1.82 3.77
N HIS A 159 8.24 0.91 3.32
CA HIS A 159 7.98 -0.53 3.37
C HIS A 159 8.76 -1.14 4.53
N VAL A 160 8.04 -1.50 5.59
CA VAL A 160 8.63 -2.14 6.77
C VAL A 160 8.80 -3.62 6.52
N LEU A 161 10.01 -4.11 6.69
CA LEU A 161 10.38 -5.50 6.51
C LEU A 161 10.73 -6.13 7.87
N PRO A 162 10.50 -7.43 8.05
CA PRO A 162 11.15 -8.18 9.11
C PRO A 162 12.67 -8.07 9.00
N GLY A 163 13.37 -8.25 10.09
CA GLY A 163 14.83 -8.29 10.09
C GLY A 163 15.37 -9.49 9.31
N SER A 164 16.64 -9.42 8.90
CA SER A 164 17.27 -10.37 7.96
C SER A 164 17.97 -11.55 8.64
N ALA A 165 17.47 -12.02 9.78
CA ALA A 165 18.04 -13.19 10.47
C ALA A 165 17.63 -14.54 9.86
N ASN A 166 16.60 -14.55 9.00
CA ASN A 166 16.01 -15.75 8.42
C ASN A 166 16.29 -15.81 6.91
N LEU A 167 16.25 -17.01 6.33
CA LEU A 167 16.25 -17.20 4.86
C LEU A 167 14.96 -16.65 4.23
N ILE A 168 13.81 -16.85 4.92
CA ILE A 168 12.52 -16.25 4.58
C ILE A 168 11.96 -15.69 5.89
N GLY A 169 12.00 -14.37 6.04
CA GLY A 169 11.66 -13.69 7.31
C GLY A 169 10.19 -13.35 7.50
N GLY A 170 9.37 -13.51 6.46
CA GLY A 170 7.95 -13.18 6.53
C GLY A 170 7.55 -12.05 5.58
N ARG A 171 6.41 -11.43 5.88
CA ARG A 171 5.79 -10.40 5.03
C ARG A 171 6.08 -9.00 5.56
N GLY A 172 6.47 -8.12 4.65
CA GLY A 172 6.54 -6.70 4.91
C GLY A 172 5.16 -6.03 4.85
N VAL A 173 5.10 -4.78 5.28
CA VAL A 173 3.92 -3.91 5.18
C VAL A 173 4.32 -2.54 4.65
N THR A 174 3.52 -2.01 3.72
CA THR A 174 3.71 -0.64 3.22
C THR A 174 2.79 0.31 3.97
N LEU A 175 3.38 1.32 4.58
CA LEU A 175 2.67 2.29 5.43
C LEU A 175 2.88 3.71 4.92
N LYS A 176 1.85 4.54 5.02
CA LYS A 176 2.00 6.00 4.94
C LYS A 176 2.59 6.52 6.25
N ASN A 177 3.52 7.45 6.14
CA ASN A 177 4.10 8.10 7.32
C ASN A 177 3.16 9.17 7.89
N VAL A 178 2.02 8.72 8.40
CA VAL A 178 0.98 9.54 9.01
C VAL A 178 0.85 9.13 10.47
N ARG A 179 0.62 10.12 11.33
CA ARG A 179 0.46 9.84 12.76
C ARG A 179 -0.81 9.03 13.00
N SER A 180 -0.66 7.87 13.63
CA SER A 180 -1.75 6.96 13.92
C SER A 180 -1.56 6.26 15.27
N VAL A 181 -2.64 5.74 15.84
CA VAL A 181 -2.63 4.93 17.07
C VAL A 181 -2.35 3.47 16.74
N THR A 182 -2.79 3.00 15.58
CA THR A 182 -2.55 1.64 15.08
C THR A 182 -1.96 1.68 13.67
N VAL A 183 -1.43 0.57 13.17
CA VAL A 183 -0.93 0.49 11.78
C VAL A 183 -2.05 0.56 10.74
N GLN A 184 -3.28 0.40 11.16
CA GLN A 184 -4.47 0.44 10.30
C GLN A 184 -5.21 1.79 10.34
N GLY A 185 -4.76 2.75 11.13
CA GLY A 185 -5.34 4.10 11.23
C GLY A 185 -6.17 4.37 12.45
#